data_d5f0f866e7bb1392276985377e2e90bc
#
_entry.id   d5f0f866e7bb1392276985377e2e90bc
#
_cell.length_a   1.000
_cell.length_b   1.000
_cell.length_c   1.000
_cell.angle_alpha   90.00
_cell.angle_beta   90.00
_cell.angle_gamma   90.00
#
_symmetry.space_group_name_H-M   'P 1'
#
loop_
_entity.id
_entity.type
_entity.pdbx_description
1 polymer ?
#
loop_
_entity_poly.entity_id
_entity_poly.type
_entity_poly.pdbx_seq_one_letter_code
_entity_poly.pdbx_strand_id
1 'polypeptide(L)'
;MSSCAIAWKMGFAQDYINQNAIGSSVQQEFPALLNFLTAKAALYGQIRASLYPNAHASEHADQIRQLKTAFTAIGFGARKSSTGYWYDATGELQVNALFDLFDRNETAYQAFISCGDVVDYIAENNKLDTFIFDWIKQRDPQILNNPVVRTAKRASQSKVLAFYFQHGESRVMNMVNDQVQQLGHRVLARIHDAIILRGQLESADKLKIEQSIQSATQNPYWRLDEKQLLGF
;
A
#
# COMPACT_ATOMS: atom_id res chain seq x y z
N MET A 1 6.99 -0.52 1.36
CA MET A 1 5.94 -1.36 0.73
C MET A 1 4.53 -0.78 0.81
N SER A 2 3.93 -0.45 1.96
CA SER A 2 2.52 0.01 1.99
C SER A 2 2.25 1.28 1.18
N SER A 3 3.11 2.30 1.29
CA SER A 3 2.96 3.54 0.51
C SER A 3 3.12 3.29 -1.00
N CYS A 4 4.04 2.42 -1.42
CA CYS A 4 4.23 2.09 -2.83
C CYS A 4 2.99 1.39 -3.42
N ALA A 5 2.38 0.45 -2.67
CA ALA A 5 1.16 -0.22 -3.12
C ALA A 5 -0.01 0.76 -3.28
N ILE A 6 -0.20 1.68 -2.34
CA ILE A 6 -1.25 2.70 -2.43
C ILE A 6 -0.94 3.71 -3.54
N ALA A 7 0.31 4.16 -3.68
CA ALA A 7 0.72 5.05 -4.77
C ALA A 7 0.46 4.41 -6.15
N TRP A 8 0.74 3.10 -6.30
CA TRP A 8 0.43 2.37 -7.52
C TRP A 8 -1.08 2.34 -7.80
N LYS A 9 -1.91 2.01 -6.80
CA LYS A 9 -3.38 1.99 -6.94
C LYS A 9 -3.94 3.36 -7.27
N MET A 10 -3.44 4.40 -6.63
CA MET A 10 -3.89 5.78 -6.88
C MET A 10 -3.59 6.25 -8.31
N GLY A 11 -2.63 5.63 -9.02
CA GLY A 11 -2.43 5.85 -10.45
C GLY A 11 -3.67 5.52 -11.30
N PHE A 12 -4.59 4.70 -10.82
CA PHE A 12 -5.85 4.35 -11.48
C PHE A 12 -7.05 5.21 -11.01
N ALA A 13 -6.85 6.11 -10.05
CA ALA A 13 -7.97 6.86 -9.45
C ALA A 13 -8.70 7.74 -10.47
N GLN A 14 -7.98 8.40 -11.39
CA GLN A 14 -8.60 9.22 -12.42
C GLN A 14 -9.37 8.37 -13.45
N ASP A 15 -8.84 7.20 -13.81
CA ASP A 15 -9.52 6.27 -14.71
C ASP A 15 -10.81 5.73 -14.06
N TYR A 16 -10.78 5.44 -12.76
CA TYR A 16 -11.96 5.05 -11.99
C TYR A 16 -13.05 6.13 -12.07
N ILE A 17 -12.70 7.40 -11.81
CA ILE A 17 -13.63 8.54 -11.87
C ILE A 17 -14.23 8.68 -13.27
N ASN A 18 -13.38 8.65 -14.29
CA ASN A 18 -13.81 8.82 -15.69
C ASN A 18 -14.75 7.69 -16.13
N GLN A 19 -14.40 6.44 -15.81
CA GLN A 19 -15.20 5.27 -16.22
C GLN A 19 -16.57 5.21 -15.53
N ASN A 20 -16.66 5.69 -14.29
CA ASN A 20 -17.91 5.70 -13.51
C ASN A 20 -18.69 7.01 -13.65
N ALA A 21 -18.26 7.93 -14.53
CA ALA A 21 -18.88 9.24 -14.76
C ALA A 21 -19.10 10.03 -13.45
N ILE A 22 -18.16 9.91 -12.49
CA ILE A 22 -18.21 10.59 -11.20
C ILE A 22 -17.81 12.05 -11.40
N GLY A 23 -18.67 12.99 -11.01
CA GLY A 23 -18.42 14.43 -11.16
C GLY A 23 -17.44 15.02 -10.13
N SER A 24 -16.78 14.19 -9.31
CA SER A 24 -15.84 14.62 -8.27
C SER A 24 -14.38 14.50 -8.73
N SER A 25 -13.50 15.24 -8.04
CA SER A 25 -12.05 15.11 -8.22
C SER A 25 -11.50 13.89 -7.45
N VAL A 26 -10.25 13.50 -7.77
CA VAL A 26 -9.54 12.44 -7.02
C VAL A 26 -9.46 12.79 -5.53
N GLN A 27 -9.26 14.07 -5.18
CA GLN A 27 -9.20 14.56 -3.81
C GLN A 27 -10.53 14.38 -3.06
N GLN A 28 -11.64 14.46 -3.75
CA GLN A 28 -12.98 14.27 -3.15
C GLN A 28 -13.39 12.80 -3.07
N GLU A 29 -12.96 11.98 -4.01
CA GLU A 29 -13.34 10.56 -4.08
C GLU A 29 -12.44 9.64 -3.24
N PHE A 30 -11.16 10.02 -3.05
CA PHE A 30 -10.14 9.23 -2.36
C PHE A 30 -9.37 10.02 -1.30
N PRO A 31 -10.04 10.76 -0.39
CA PRO A 31 -9.37 11.59 0.61
C PRO A 31 -8.55 10.79 1.62
N ALA A 32 -9.01 9.60 2.03
CA ALA A 32 -8.32 8.77 3.01
C ALA A 32 -7.03 8.15 2.45
N LEU A 33 -7.04 7.70 1.19
CA LEU A 33 -5.82 7.21 0.52
C LEU A 33 -4.82 8.33 0.28
N LEU A 34 -5.28 9.53 -0.09
CA LEU A 34 -4.41 10.69 -0.24
C LEU A 34 -3.80 11.13 1.09
N ASN A 35 -4.59 11.18 2.16
CA ASN A 35 -4.11 11.46 3.52
C ASN A 35 -3.04 10.44 3.94
N PHE A 36 -3.27 9.16 3.66
CA PHE A 36 -2.28 8.13 3.92
C PHE A 36 -0.96 8.36 3.16
N LEU A 37 -0.99 8.81 1.92
CA LEU A 37 0.22 9.08 1.13
C LEU A 37 0.96 10.35 1.58
N THR A 38 0.23 11.38 2.00
CA THR A 38 0.81 12.72 2.25
C THR A 38 1.07 13.00 3.73
N ALA A 39 0.27 12.43 4.65
CA ALA A 39 0.30 12.73 6.08
C ALA A 39 0.37 11.46 6.96
N LYS A 40 0.94 10.39 6.44
CA LYS A 40 0.98 9.05 7.08
C LYS A 40 1.42 9.06 8.55
N ALA A 41 2.45 9.85 8.90
CA ALA A 41 2.95 9.90 10.28
C ALA A 41 1.93 10.53 11.24
N ALA A 42 1.26 11.60 10.82
CA ALA A 42 0.20 12.25 11.59
C ALA A 42 -1.01 11.31 11.74
N LEU A 43 -1.43 10.65 10.64
CA LEU A 43 -2.51 9.67 10.64
C LEU A 43 -2.26 8.54 11.65
N TYR A 44 -1.07 7.95 11.63
CA TYR A 44 -0.71 6.91 12.62
C TYR A 44 -0.73 7.44 14.05
N GLY A 45 -0.26 8.67 14.27
CA GLY A 45 -0.28 9.32 15.58
C GLY A 45 -1.71 9.51 16.11
N GLN A 46 -2.62 9.96 15.27
CA GLN A 46 -4.04 10.17 15.60
C GLN A 46 -4.74 8.84 15.92
N ILE A 47 -4.60 7.84 15.03
CA ILE A 47 -5.20 6.52 15.24
C ILE A 47 -4.65 5.88 16.52
N ARG A 48 -3.31 5.92 16.73
CA ARG A 48 -2.69 5.41 17.96
C ARG A 48 -3.29 6.07 19.21
N ALA A 49 -3.39 7.39 19.21
CA ALA A 49 -3.94 8.12 20.37
C ALA A 49 -5.39 7.74 20.64
N SER A 50 -6.18 7.47 19.61
CA SER A 50 -7.57 7.01 19.75
C SER A 50 -7.65 5.57 20.27
N LEU A 51 -6.81 4.67 19.79
CA LEU A 51 -6.83 3.26 20.19
C LEU A 51 -6.22 3.03 21.59
N TYR A 52 -5.19 3.80 21.92
CA TYR A 52 -4.38 3.61 23.12
C TYR A 52 -4.26 4.92 23.92
N PRO A 53 -5.38 5.48 24.45
CA PRO A 53 -5.35 6.80 25.09
C PRO A 53 -4.50 6.84 26.36
N ASN A 54 -4.30 5.70 27.03
CA ASN A 54 -3.57 5.59 28.29
C ASN A 54 -2.19 4.90 28.13
N ALA A 55 -1.70 4.73 26.88
CA ALA A 55 -0.44 4.04 26.63
C ALA A 55 0.76 4.84 27.14
N HIS A 56 1.75 4.14 27.71
CA HIS A 56 3.02 4.74 28.08
C HIS A 56 3.85 5.11 26.84
N ALA A 57 4.68 6.16 26.97
CA ALA A 57 5.52 6.62 25.85
C ALA A 57 6.46 5.54 25.31
N SER A 58 6.91 4.59 26.14
CA SER A 58 7.73 3.45 25.75
C SER A 58 7.04 2.49 24.78
N GLU A 59 5.71 2.45 24.75
CA GLU A 59 4.91 1.55 23.90
C GLU A 59 4.61 2.17 22.52
N HIS A 60 4.80 3.49 22.38
CA HIS A 60 4.38 4.23 21.17
C HIS A 60 5.04 3.69 19.90
N ALA A 61 6.31 3.32 19.95
CA ALA A 61 7.03 2.81 18.77
C ALA A 61 6.46 1.47 18.29
N ASP A 62 6.10 0.58 19.19
CA ASP A 62 5.53 -0.73 18.86
C ASP A 62 4.11 -0.61 18.36
N GLN A 63 3.29 0.24 18.96
CA GLN A 63 1.94 0.56 18.50
C GLN A 63 1.96 1.16 17.07
N ILE A 64 2.85 2.10 16.78
CA ILE A 64 3.02 2.64 15.42
C ILE A 64 3.49 1.54 14.45
N ARG A 65 4.37 0.62 14.87
CA ARG A 65 4.80 -0.51 14.05
C ARG A 65 3.62 -1.43 13.73
N GLN A 66 2.78 -1.74 14.72
CA GLN A 66 1.55 -2.52 14.56
C GLN A 66 0.59 -1.87 13.55
N LEU A 67 0.33 -0.56 13.66
CA LEU A 67 -0.49 0.18 12.71
C LEU A 67 0.10 0.14 11.29
N LYS A 68 1.41 0.37 11.13
CA LYS A 68 2.08 0.24 9.83
C LYS A 68 1.86 -1.13 9.20
N THR A 69 1.97 -2.20 10.00
CA THR A 69 1.75 -3.56 9.52
C THR A 69 0.28 -3.79 9.14
N ALA A 70 -0.67 -3.28 9.94
CA ALA A 70 -2.09 -3.41 9.66
C ALA A 70 -2.48 -2.68 8.35
N PHE A 71 -2.06 -1.44 8.16
CA PHE A 71 -2.29 -0.70 6.90
C PHE A 71 -1.62 -1.36 5.69
N THR A 72 -0.44 -1.94 5.90
CA THR A 72 0.23 -2.73 4.84
C THR A 72 -0.60 -3.96 4.49
N ALA A 73 -1.07 -4.71 5.48
CA ALA A 73 -1.91 -5.88 5.25
C ALA A 73 -3.21 -5.52 4.50
N ILE A 74 -3.88 -4.43 4.89
CA ILE A 74 -5.07 -3.92 4.18
C ILE A 74 -4.72 -3.55 2.74
N GLY A 75 -3.62 -2.85 2.52
CA GLY A 75 -3.13 -2.49 1.19
C GLY A 75 -2.90 -3.69 0.28
N PHE A 76 -2.60 -4.87 0.84
CA PHE A 76 -2.46 -6.14 0.13
C PHE A 76 -3.70 -7.04 0.20
N GLY A 77 -4.85 -6.50 0.60
CA GLY A 77 -6.14 -7.17 0.53
C GLY A 77 -6.56 -7.91 1.80
N ALA A 78 -5.92 -7.66 2.95
CA ALA A 78 -6.46 -8.13 4.23
C ALA A 78 -7.83 -7.49 4.48
N ARG A 79 -8.80 -8.34 4.82
CA ARG A 79 -10.19 -7.92 5.03
C ARG A 79 -10.49 -7.80 6.51
N LYS A 80 -11.33 -6.83 6.88
CA LYS A 80 -11.90 -6.78 8.22
C LYS A 80 -12.93 -7.90 8.40
N SER A 81 -13.00 -8.45 9.59
CA SER A 81 -14.04 -9.36 10.04
C SER A 81 -14.63 -8.83 11.34
N SER A 82 -15.93 -8.88 11.51
CA SER A 82 -16.60 -8.41 12.73
C SER A 82 -16.22 -9.19 14.00
N THR A 83 -15.85 -10.46 13.83
CA THR A 83 -15.52 -11.36 14.95
C THR A 83 -14.03 -11.64 15.09
N GLY A 84 -13.18 -11.17 14.17
CA GLY A 84 -11.77 -11.54 14.10
C GLY A 84 -11.52 -12.96 13.54
N TYR A 85 -12.57 -13.69 13.18
CA TYR A 85 -12.50 -15.06 12.65
C TYR A 85 -13.32 -15.20 11.35
N TRP A 86 -13.01 -16.23 10.58
CA TRP A 86 -13.77 -16.62 9.40
C TRP A 86 -13.64 -18.13 9.14
N TYR A 87 -14.60 -18.71 8.44
CA TYR A 87 -14.54 -20.12 8.02
C TYR A 87 -14.02 -20.22 6.59
N ASP A 88 -13.05 -21.09 6.38
CA ASP A 88 -12.55 -21.36 5.03
C ASP A 88 -13.50 -22.30 4.23
N ALA A 89 -13.07 -22.67 3.02
CA ALA A 89 -13.89 -23.51 2.13
C ALA A 89 -14.07 -24.96 2.62
N THR A 90 -13.26 -25.40 3.60
CA THR A 90 -13.33 -26.71 4.24
C THR A 90 -14.19 -26.67 5.51
N GLY A 91 -14.60 -25.48 5.95
CA GLY A 91 -15.33 -25.28 7.19
C GLY A 91 -14.43 -25.13 8.43
N GLU A 92 -13.12 -25.03 8.24
CA GLU A 92 -12.19 -24.78 9.34
C GLU A 92 -12.18 -23.29 9.75
N LEU A 93 -12.19 -23.06 11.07
CA LEU A 93 -12.11 -21.73 11.64
C LEU A 93 -10.72 -21.15 11.47
N GLN A 94 -10.62 -20.03 10.77
CA GLN A 94 -9.39 -19.31 10.53
C GLN A 94 -9.37 -17.99 11.29
N VAL A 95 -8.18 -17.60 11.75
CA VAL A 95 -7.97 -16.27 12.38
C VAL A 95 -7.83 -15.23 11.29
N ASN A 96 -8.49 -14.10 11.45
CA ASN A 96 -8.32 -12.96 10.56
C ASN A 96 -6.93 -12.35 10.75
N ALA A 97 -6.22 -12.09 9.66
CA ALA A 97 -4.86 -11.57 9.69
C ALA A 97 -4.74 -10.23 10.45
N LEU A 98 -5.74 -9.34 10.32
CA LEU A 98 -5.74 -8.09 11.08
C LEU A 98 -5.96 -8.35 12.57
N PHE A 99 -6.85 -9.28 12.93
CA PHE A 99 -7.09 -9.65 14.32
C PHE A 99 -5.85 -10.24 14.99
N ASP A 100 -5.13 -11.11 14.27
CA ASP A 100 -3.87 -11.68 14.75
C ASP A 100 -2.77 -10.62 14.96
N LEU A 101 -2.73 -9.59 14.11
CA LEU A 101 -1.82 -8.44 14.27
C LEU A 101 -2.08 -7.62 15.56
N PHE A 102 -3.28 -7.68 16.11
CA PHE A 102 -3.65 -7.07 17.39
C PHE A 102 -3.55 -8.07 18.56
N ASP A 103 -2.71 -9.11 18.42
CA ASP A 103 -2.50 -10.17 19.42
C ASP A 103 -3.81 -10.81 19.89
N ARG A 104 -4.82 -10.84 18.99
CA ARG A 104 -6.19 -11.30 19.22
C ARG A 104 -6.90 -10.53 20.35
N ASN A 105 -6.44 -9.33 20.64
CA ASN A 105 -7.11 -8.42 21.55
C ASN A 105 -8.36 -7.83 20.88
N GLU A 106 -9.53 -8.33 21.27
CA GLU A 106 -10.80 -7.94 20.66
C GLU A 106 -11.08 -6.45 20.80
N THR A 107 -10.79 -5.86 21.96
CA THR A 107 -11.04 -4.44 22.24
C THR A 107 -10.19 -3.55 21.29
N ALA A 108 -8.89 -3.81 21.20
CA ALA A 108 -7.99 -3.04 20.32
C ALA A 108 -8.35 -3.24 18.85
N TYR A 109 -8.66 -4.49 18.44
CA TYR A 109 -9.07 -4.80 17.08
C TYR A 109 -10.38 -4.10 16.69
N GLN A 110 -11.42 -4.18 17.56
CA GLN A 110 -12.71 -3.52 17.31
C GLN A 110 -12.56 -1.99 17.25
N ALA A 111 -11.77 -1.41 18.14
CA ALA A 111 -11.45 0.01 18.09
C ALA A 111 -10.77 0.39 16.76
N PHE A 112 -9.82 -0.42 16.30
CA PHE A 112 -9.14 -0.19 15.02
C PHE A 112 -10.09 -0.25 13.82
N ILE A 113 -10.84 -1.34 13.65
CA ILE A 113 -11.73 -1.51 12.49
C ILE A 113 -12.96 -0.60 12.50
N SER A 114 -13.25 0.06 13.63
CA SER A 114 -14.33 1.05 13.80
C SER A 114 -13.83 2.49 13.75
N CYS A 115 -12.51 2.71 13.73
CA CYS A 115 -11.93 4.05 13.57
C CYS A 115 -12.31 4.62 12.20
N GLY A 116 -12.86 5.83 12.15
CA GLY A 116 -13.34 6.47 10.92
C GLY A 116 -12.29 6.48 9.81
N ASP A 117 -11.07 6.94 10.12
CA ASP A 117 -9.95 6.97 9.16
C ASP A 117 -9.61 5.59 8.59
N VAL A 118 -9.73 4.54 9.39
CA VAL A 118 -9.49 3.15 8.95
C VAL A 118 -10.64 2.64 8.09
N VAL A 119 -11.88 2.96 8.47
CA VAL A 119 -13.09 2.59 7.72
C VAL A 119 -13.04 3.20 6.32
N ASP A 120 -12.74 4.50 6.23
CA ASP A 120 -12.67 5.22 4.97
C ASP A 120 -11.52 4.72 4.10
N TYR A 121 -10.34 4.51 4.70
CA TYR A 121 -9.19 3.92 4.01
C TYR A 121 -9.53 2.54 3.40
N ILE A 122 -10.20 1.66 4.16
CA ILE A 122 -10.60 0.34 3.67
C ILE A 122 -11.62 0.47 2.54
N ALA A 123 -12.59 1.35 2.67
CA ALA A 123 -13.64 1.55 1.67
C ALA A 123 -13.05 2.05 0.34
N GLU A 124 -12.21 3.07 0.38
CA GLU A 124 -11.55 3.63 -0.79
C GLU A 124 -10.58 2.64 -1.44
N ASN A 125 -9.77 1.92 -0.63
CA ASN A 125 -8.88 0.87 -1.13
C ASN A 125 -9.65 -0.23 -1.86
N ASN A 126 -10.79 -0.67 -1.32
CA ASN A 126 -11.62 -1.71 -1.94
C ASN A 126 -12.24 -1.25 -3.26
N LYS A 127 -12.62 0.04 -3.40
CA LYS A 127 -13.09 0.61 -4.66
C LYS A 127 -12.02 0.45 -5.75
N LEU A 128 -10.78 0.89 -5.47
CA LEU A 128 -9.67 0.78 -6.42
C LEU A 128 -9.29 -0.68 -6.67
N ASP A 129 -9.26 -1.53 -5.66
CA ASP A 129 -8.94 -2.95 -5.82
C ASP A 129 -9.91 -3.65 -6.78
N THR A 130 -11.19 -3.36 -6.66
CA THR A 130 -12.21 -3.92 -7.55
C THR A 130 -12.04 -3.38 -8.98
N PHE A 131 -11.88 -2.08 -9.12
CA PHE A 131 -11.68 -1.44 -10.41
C PHE A 131 -10.44 -1.96 -11.13
N ILE A 132 -9.29 -1.99 -10.45
CA ILE A 132 -8.02 -2.45 -11.02
C ILE A 132 -8.11 -3.94 -11.40
N PHE A 133 -8.74 -4.76 -10.57
CA PHE A 133 -8.92 -6.16 -10.89
C PHE A 133 -9.77 -6.38 -12.14
N ASP A 134 -10.86 -5.63 -12.31
CA ASP A 134 -11.70 -5.69 -13.51
C ASP A 134 -10.96 -5.14 -14.74
N TRP A 135 -10.20 -4.07 -14.59
CA TRP A 135 -9.32 -3.52 -15.62
C TRP A 135 -8.26 -4.55 -16.07
N ILE A 136 -7.63 -5.27 -15.15
CA ILE A 136 -6.66 -6.33 -15.45
C ILE A 136 -7.35 -7.46 -16.20
N LYS A 137 -8.51 -7.95 -15.74
CA LYS A 137 -9.24 -9.03 -16.41
C LYS A 137 -9.59 -8.72 -17.86
N GLN A 138 -9.91 -7.48 -18.16
CA GLN A 138 -10.24 -7.04 -19.52
C GLN A 138 -9.00 -7.00 -20.43
N ARG A 139 -7.83 -6.61 -19.90
CA ARG A 139 -6.59 -6.41 -20.69
C ARG A 139 -5.71 -7.64 -20.75
N ASP A 140 -5.70 -8.43 -19.70
CA ASP A 140 -4.93 -9.67 -19.58
C ASP A 140 -5.78 -10.79 -18.96
N PRO A 141 -6.77 -11.32 -19.68
CA PRO A 141 -7.61 -12.39 -19.16
C PRO A 141 -6.83 -13.67 -18.86
N GLN A 142 -5.64 -13.86 -19.45
CA GLN A 142 -4.82 -15.06 -19.25
C GLN A 142 -4.20 -15.10 -17.85
N ILE A 143 -4.05 -13.94 -17.17
CA ILE A 143 -3.54 -13.89 -15.80
C ILE A 143 -4.37 -14.77 -14.85
N LEU A 144 -5.66 -14.89 -15.09
CA LEU A 144 -6.56 -15.69 -14.27
C LEU A 144 -6.22 -17.19 -14.28
N ASN A 145 -5.47 -17.64 -15.27
CA ASN A 145 -4.99 -19.01 -15.41
C ASN A 145 -3.56 -19.21 -14.89
N ASN A 146 -2.87 -18.11 -14.50
CA ASN A 146 -1.52 -18.20 -14.00
C ASN A 146 -1.47 -18.92 -12.65
N PRO A 147 -0.66 -19.99 -12.49
CA PRO A 147 -0.56 -20.76 -11.25
C PRO A 147 -0.22 -19.93 -10.02
N VAL A 148 0.53 -18.85 -10.17
CA VAL A 148 0.95 -17.97 -9.06
C VAL A 148 -0.24 -17.26 -8.42
N VAL A 149 -1.23 -16.83 -9.22
CA VAL A 149 -2.39 -16.08 -8.73
C VAL A 149 -3.62 -16.96 -8.50
N ARG A 150 -3.60 -18.18 -9.01
CA ARG A 150 -4.73 -19.11 -8.92
C ARG A 150 -4.75 -19.84 -7.58
N THR A 151 -5.91 -19.89 -6.94
CA THR A 151 -6.22 -20.85 -5.88
C THR A 151 -6.87 -22.09 -6.51
N ALA A 152 -7.12 -23.16 -5.75
CA ALA A 152 -7.62 -24.43 -6.28
C ALA A 152 -8.84 -24.32 -7.21
N LYS A 153 -9.70 -23.31 -7.03
CA LYS A 153 -10.95 -23.13 -7.80
C LYS A 153 -11.00 -21.88 -8.68
N ARG A 154 -10.32 -20.78 -8.29
CA ARG A 154 -10.39 -19.49 -9.01
C ARG A 154 -9.16 -18.64 -8.75
N ALA A 155 -8.93 -17.64 -9.62
CA ALA A 155 -7.93 -16.62 -9.34
C ALA A 155 -8.35 -15.78 -8.12
N SER A 156 -7.40 -15.49 -7.25
CA SER A 156 -7.59 -14.62 -6.09
C SER A 156 -7.35 -13.17 -6.50
N GLN A 157 -8.34 -12.29 -6.28
CA GLN A 157 -8.19 -10.85 -6.54
C GLN A 157 -6.93 -10.28 -5.90
N SER A 158 -6.70 -10.54 -4.62
CA SER A 158 -5.52 -10.03 -3.90
C SER A 158 -4.20 -10.55 -4.48
N LYS A 159 -4.15 -11.81 -4.93
CA LYS A 159 -2.94 -12.36 -5.59
C LYS A 159 -2.70 -11.75 -6.98
N VAL A 160 -3.75 -11.51 -7.75
CA VAL A 160 -3.64 -10.82 -9.04
C VAL A 160 -3.14 -9.41 -8.85
N LEU A 161 -3.73 -8.65 -7.93
CA LEU A 161 -3.30 -7.29 -7.62
C LEU A 161 -1.85 -7.25 -7.12
N ALA A 162 -1.46 -8.14 -6.21
CA ALA A 162 -0.10 -8.24 -5.72
C ALA A 162 0.90 -8.56 -6.85
N PHE A 163 0.56 -9.46 -7.75
CA PHE A 163 1.38 -9.81 -8.90
C PHE A 163 1.61 -8.60 -9.83
N TYR A 164 0.54 -7.88 -10.19
CA TYR A 164 0.64 -6.69 -11.02
C TYR A 164 1.39 -5.55 -10.33
N PHE A 165 1.14 -5.35 -9.03
CA PHE A 165 1.88 -4.38 -8.23
C PHE A 165 3.39 -4.68 -8.24
N GLN A 166 3.81 -5.92 -7.98
CA GLN A 166 5.22 -6.31 -7.97
C GLN A 166 5.90 -6.07 -9.33
N HIS A 167 5.20 -6.30 -10.44
CA HIS A 167 5.70 -5.98 -11.78
C HIS A 167 5.83 -4.47 -11.98
N GLY A 168 4.84 -3.69 -11.58
CA GLY A 168 4.86 -2.24 -11.62
C GLY A 168 6.00 -1.66 -10.77
N GLU A 169 6.13 -2.12 -9.53
CA GLU A 169 7.21 -1.74 -8.61
C GLU A 169 8.59 -2.05 -9.20
N SER A 170 8.79 -3.27 -9.73
CA SER A 170 10.06 -3.66 -10.35
C SER A 170 10.41 -2.76 -11.55
N ARG A 171 9.43 -2.40 -12.37
CA ARG A 171 9.62 -1.46 -13.48
C ARG A 171 10.04 -0.08 -12.99
N VAL A 172 9.35 0.45 -11.98
CA VAL A 172 9.69 1.74 -11.36
C VAL A 172 11.10 1.70 -10.78
N MET A 173 11.46 0.64 -10.04
CA MET A 173 12.79 0.49 -9.46
C MET A 173 13.90 0.38 -10.50
N ASN A 174 13.65 -0.22 -11.68
CA ASN A 174 14.59 -0.19 -12.80
C ASN A 174 14.80 1.24 -13.29
N MET A 175 13.71 2.00 -13.47
CA MET A 175 13.79 3.40 -13.91
C MET A 175 14.55 4.27 -12.90
N VAL A 176 14.29 4.10 -11.58
CA VAL A 176 15.04 4.78 -10.51
C VAL A 176 16.52 4.47 -10.62
N ASN A 177 16.88 3.19 -10.76
CA ASN A 177 18.26 2.75 -10.89
C ASN A 177 18.97 3.41 -12.09
N ASP A 178 18.32 3.41 -13.25
CA ASP A 178 18.88 3.97 -14.48
C ASP A 178 19.07 5.50 -14.36
N GLN A 179 18.10 6.22 -13.80
CA GLN A 179 18.18 7.66 -13.59
C GLN A 179 19.29 8.03 -12.59
N VAL A 180 19.38 7.30 -11.48
CA VAL A 180 20.42 7.49 -10.46
C VAL A 180 21.82 7.32 -11.06
N GLN A 181 22.03 6.29 -11.92
CA GLN A 181 23.30 6.06 -12.60
C GLN A 181 23.60 7.15 -13.65
N GLN A 182 22.58 7.61 -14.40
CA GLN A 182 22.74 8.69 -15.38
C GLN A 182 23.14 10.02 -14.70
N LEU A 183 22.71 10.25 -13.46
CA LEU A 183 23.11 11.39 -12.65
C LEU A 183 24.50 11.24 -12.00
N GLY A 184 25.19 10.13 -12.26
CA GLY A 184 26.54 9.87 -11.77
C GLY A 184 26.63 9.28 -10.37
N HIS A 185 25.51 8.93 -9.74
CA HIS A 185 25.51 8.31 -8.42
C HIS A 185 25.92 6.83 -8.52
N ARG A 186 26.71 6.37 -7.54
CA ARG A 186 27.12 4.97 -7.45
C ARG A 186 26.10 4.15 -6.67
N VAL A 187 25.45 3.22 -7.33
CA VAL A 187 24.58 2.21 -6.71
C VAL A 187 25.45 1.14 -6.06
N LEU A 188 25.26 0.89 -4.77
CA LEU A 188 25.96 -0.15 -4.00
C LEU A 188 25.16 -1.45 -3.95
N ALA A 189 23.83 -1.36 -3.78
CA ALA A 189 22.95 -2.51 -3.79
C ALA A 189 21.53 -2.11 -4.19
N ARG A 190 20.77 -3.10 -4.65
CA ARG A 190 19.33 -3.01 -4.88
C ARG A 190 18.65 -4.08 -4.03
N ILE A 191 17.68 -3.67 -3.22
CA ILE A 191 16.97 -4.55 -2.27
C ILE A 191 15.47 -4.24 -2.38
N HIS A 192 14.71 -5.14 -3.00
CA HIS A 192 13.27 -4.98 -3.20
C HIS A 192 12.88 -3.58 -3.74
N ASP A 193 12.20 -2.79 -2.90
CA ASP A 193 11.71 -1.43 -3.16
C ASP A 193 12.72 -0.33 -2.75
N ALA A 194 14.00 -0.66 -2.59
CA ALA A 194 15.05 0.27 -2.17
C ALA A 194 16.33 0.15 -3.02
N ILE A 195 17.02 1.28 -3.17
CA ILE A 195 18.36 1.35 -3.75
C ILE A 195 19.29 1.97 -2.71
N ILE A 196 20.40 1.31 -2.48
CA ILE A 196 21.47 1.81 -1.60
C ILE A 196 22.50 2.53 -2.46
N LEU A 197 22.70 3.81 -2.16
CA LEU A 197 23.65 4.67 -2.85
C LEU A 197 24.88 4.94 -2.00
N ARG A 198 26.00 5.20 -2.67
CA ARG A 198 27.16 5.81 -2.02
C ARG A 198 26.96 7.32 -1.96
N GLY A 199 26.68 7.84 -0.77
CA GLY A 199 26.40 9.26 -0.54
C GLY A 199 24.89 9.57 -0.63
N GLN A 200 24.59 10.82 -0.43
CA GLN A 200 23.22 11.35 -0.40
C GLN A 200 22.78 11.81 -1.79
N LEU A 201 21.52 11.62 -2.11
CA LEU A 201 20.91 12.17 -3.31
C LEU A 201 20.53 13.64 -3.06
N GLU A 202 20.95 14.54 -3.94
CA GLU A 202 20.53 15.92 -3.83
C GLU A 202 19.03 16.09 -4.08
N SER A 203 18.39 17.04 -3.38
CA SER A 203 16.95 17.27 -3.51
C SER A 203 16.52 17.56 -4.96
N ALA A 204 17.36 18.25 -5.74
CA ALA A 204 17.12 18.52 -7.15
C ALA A 204 17.12 17.26 -8.00
N ASP A 205 18.05 16.34 -7.75
CA ASP A 205 18.13 15.07 -8.48
C ASP A 205 17.01 14.12 -8.08
N LYS A 206 16.66 14.07 -6.78
CA LYS A 206 15.50 13.36 -6.30
C LYS A 206 14.23 13.81 -7.02
N LEU A 207 14.00 15.12 -7.12
CA LEU A 207 12.84 15.68 -7.82
C LEU A 207 12.81 15.32 -9.31
N LYS A 208 13.96 15.38 -10.01
CA LYS A 208 14.08 14.96 -11.42
C LYS A 208 13.70 13.50 -11.61
N ILE A 209 14.20 12.61 -10.73
CA ILE A 209 13.88 11.19 -10.78
C ILE A 209 12.39 10.96 -10.56
N GLU A 210 11.80 11.59 -9.53
CA GLU A 210 10.36 11.49 -9.27
C GLU A 210 9.53 11.95 -10.47
N GLN A 211 9.82 13.10 -11.05
CA GLN A 211 9.13 13.64 -12.22
C GLN A 211 9.24 12.72 -13.44
N SER A 212 10.43 12.16 -13.68
CA SER A 212 10.68 11.22 -14.77
C SER A 212 9.81 9.96 -14.62
N ILE A 213 9.76 9.38 -13.41
CA ILE A 213 8.96 8.20 -13.09
C ILE A 213 7.46 8.50 -13.22
N GLN A 214 7.01 9.62 -12.67
CA GLN A 214 5.62 10.04 -12.72
C GLN A 214 5.15 10.22 -14.17
N SER A 215 5.96 10.87 -14.99
CA SER A 215 5.68 11.07 -16.41
C SER A 215 5.63 9.75 -17.18
N ALA A 216 6.65 8.89 -17.01
CA ALA A 216 6.75 7.63 -17.74
C ALA A 216 5.70 6.59 -17.32
N THR A 217 5.20 6.66 -16.09
CA THR A 217 4.17 5.77 -15.57
C THR A 217 2.76 6.38 -15.61
N GLN A 218 2.65 7.68 -15.96
CA GLN A 218 1.43 8.48 -15.87
C GLN A 218 0.80 8.43 -14.46
N ASN A 219 1.63 8.28 -13.43
CA ASN A 219 1.20 8.17 -12.05
C ASN A 219 1.88 9.24 -11.18
N PRO A 220 1.15 10.31 -10.79
CA PRO A 220 1.72 11.43 -10.03
C PRO A 220 2.00 11.11 -8.56
N TYR A 221 1.63 9.93 -8.09
CA TYR A 221 1.73 9.54 -6.67
C TYR A 221 3.04 8.83 -6.32
N TRP A 222 3.90 8.49 -7.29
CA TRP A 222 5.22 7.95 -6.99
C TRP A 222 6.11 9.01 -6.32
N ARG A 223 6.69 8.63 -5.17
CA ARG A 223 7.63 9.43 -4.39
C ARG A 223 8.80 8.58 -3.93
N LEU A 224 9.96 9.21 -3.78
CA LEU A 224 11.16 8.61 -3.22
C LEU A 224 11.29 9.02 -1.76
N ASP A 225 11.34 8.07 -0.86
CA ASP A 225 11.73 8.29 0.54
C ASP A 225 13.24 8.04 0.68
N GLU A 226 13.94 8.95 1.36
CA GLU A 226 15.35 8.81 1.67
C GLU A 226 15.54 8.47 3.13
N LYS A 227 16.40 7.49 3.39
CA LYS A 227 16.81 7.12 4.75
C LYS A 227 18.32 6.99 4.79
N GLN A 228 18.94 7.66 5.76
CA GLN A 228 20.35 7.43 6.04
C GLN A 228 20.54 6.07 6.71
N LEU A 229 21.47 5.28 6.16
CA LEU A 229 21.96 4.10 6.84
C LEU A 229 23.03 4.56 7.84
N LEU A 230 22.65 4.62 9.11
CA LEU A 230 23.59 4.95 10.20
C LEU A 230 24.36 3.69 10.55
N GLY A 231 25.69 3.75 10.43
CA GLY A 231 26.59 2.77 11.07
C GLY A 231 27.18 1.71 10.15
N PHE A 232 27.88 2.12 9.10
CA PHE A 232 28.94 1.32 8.47
C PHE A 232 30.26 2.09 8.46
#